data_6044f0cab474df1976f32f312a0286ba
#
_entry.id   6044f0cab474df1976f32f312a0286ba
#
_cell.length_a   1.000
_cell.length_b   1.000
_cell.length_c   1.000
_cell.angle_alpha   90.00
_cell.angle_beta   90.00
_cell.angle_gamma   90.00
#
_symmetry.space_group_name_H-M   'P 1'
#
loop_
_entity.id
_entity.type
_entity.pdbx_description
1 polymer ?
#
loop_
_entity_poly.entity_id
_entity_poly.type
_entity_poly.pdbx_seq_one_letter_code
_entity_poly.pdbx_strand_id
1 'polypeptide(L)'
;IGDTSTLYDLNSLALFKNVTQPTIIFVINNNGGAIFDMLPVDEEVKEQFYRLPHNGDFSQIANMFGLKYALPYTWADLSAVLKQAYTRRRATLIEIKTNPSDGSATYKRLIEQISHAVVGE
;
A
#
# COMPACT_ATOMS: atom_id res chain seq x y z
N ILE A 1 3.40 -1.97 -4.38
CA ILE A 1 2.07 -2.04 -5.03
C ILE A 1 1.02 -1.52 -4.05
N GLY A 2 -0.06 -0.90 -4.55
CA GLY A 2 -1.21 -0.49 -3.73
C GLY A 2 -2.14 -1.67 -3.39
N ASP A 3 -2.91 -1.52 -2.32
CA ASP A 3 -3.86 -2.52 -1.84
C ASP A 3 -4.90 -2.91 -2.91
N THR A 4 -5.58 -1.94 -3.50
CA THR A 4 -6.58 -2.17 -4.55
C THR A 4 -5.98 -2.91 -5.75
N SER A 5 -4.79 -2.47 -6.22
CA SER A 5 -4.10 -3.13 -7.32
C SER A 5 -3.70 -4.57 -6.98
N THR A 6 -3.32 -4.83 -5.71
CA THR A 6 -3.02 -6.18 -5.24
C THR A 6 -4.27 -7.06 -5.26
N LEU A 7 -5.42 -6.52 -4.87
CA LEU A 7 -6.69 -7.26 -4.87
C LEU A 7 -7.18 -7.58 -6.28
N TYR A 8 -6.97 -6.68 -7.25
CA TYR A 8 -7.32 -6.93 -8.65
C TYR A 8 -6.49 -8.03 -9.30
N ASP A 9 -5.22 -8.19 -8.89
CA ASP A 9 -4.33 -9.22 -9.44
C ASP A 9 -3.88 -10.21 -8.35
N LEU A 10 -4.82 -10.59 -7.50
CA LEU A 10 -4.56 -11.45 -6.34
C LEU A 10 -3.92 -12.78 -6.73
N ASN A 11 -4.34 -13.35 -7.86
CA ASN A 11 -3.86 -14.64 -8.33
C ASN A 11 -2.37 -14.65 -8.70
N SER A 12 -1.79 -13.49 -9.04
CA SER A 12 -0.35 -13.39 -9.32
C SER A 12 0.52 -13.73 -8.11
N LEU A 13 -0.02 -13.64 -6.89
CA LEU A 13 0.67 -14.05 -5.67
C LEU A 13 1.03 -15.54 -5.66
N ALA A 14 0.31 -16.37 -6.42
CA ALA A 14 0.63 -17.79 -6.57
C ALA A 14 2.02 -18.03 -7.17
N LEU A 15 2.53 -17.10 -7.99
CA LEU A 15 3.86 -17.17 -8.58
C LEU A 15 4.98 -17.15 -7.53
N PHE A 16 4.71 -16.58 -6.38
CA PHE A 16 5.70 -16.42 -5.31
C PHE A 16 5.73 -17.60 -4.32
N LYS A 17 4.81 -18.57 -4.45
CA LYS A 17 4.70 -19.73 -3.53
C LYS A 17 5.98 -20.56 -3.44
N ASN A 18 6.66 -20.74 -4.57
CA ASN A 18 7.81 -21.63 -4.68
C ASN A 18 9.14 -20.89 -4.89
N VAL A 19 9.18 -19.56 -4.64
CA VAL A 19 10.43 -18.83 -4.77
C VAL A 19 11.42 -19.27 -3.70
N THR A 20 12.68 -19.43 -4.11
CA THR A 20 13.78 -19.86 -3.25
C THR A 20 14.78 -18.73 -2.94
N GLN A 21 14.50 -17.54 -3.44
CA GLN A 21 15.26 -16.33 -3.16
C GLN A 21 14.46 -15.41 -2.24
N PRO A 22 15.11 -14.59 -1.42
CA PRO A 22 14.45 -13.54 -0.66
C PRO A 22 13.66 -12.63 -1.61
N THR A 23 12.35 -12.63 -1.47
CA THR A 23 11.46 -11.79 -2.28
C THR A 23 10.55 -11.02 -1.34
N ILE A 24 10.47 -9.71 -1.50
CA ILE A 24 9.68 -8.83 -0.66
C ILE A 24 8.63 -8.15 -1.52
N ILE A 25 7.38 -8.28 -1.11
CA ILE A 25 6.22 -7.62 -1.72
C ILE A 25 5.71 -6.60 -0.72
N PHE A 26 5.86 -5.31 -1.03
CA PHE A 26 5.25 -4.25 -0.23
C PHE A 26 3.84 -3.99 -0.74
N VAL A 27 2.87 -4.05 0.16
CA VAL A 27 1.50 -3.61 -0.08
C VAL A 27 1.26 -2.35 0.74
N ILE A 28 1.06 -1.23 0.06
CA ILE A 28 0.66 0.03 0.70
C ILE A 28 -0.86 0.00 0.80
N ASN A 29 -1.37 -0.12 2.01
CA ASN A 29 -2.79 -0.29 2.28
C ASN A 29 -3.36 1.00 2.89
N ASN A 30 -4.09 1.75 2.09
CA ASN A 30 -4.89 2.90 2.50
C ASN A 30 -6.40 2.60 2.49
N ASN A 31 -6.77 1.32 2.39
CA ASN A 31 -8.13 0.79 2.40
C ASN A 31 -8.98 1.25 1.20
N GLY A 32 -8.39 1.28 -0.01
CA GLY A 32 -9.15 1.51 -1.23
C GLY A 32 -8.59 2.59 -2.14
N GLY A 33 -9.46 3.25 -2.88
CA GLY A 33 -9.12 4.20 -3.92
C GLY A 33 -8.79 5.62 -3.44
N ALA A 34 -8.02 5.82 -2.37
CA ALA A 34 -7.71 7.14 -1.82
C ALA A 34 -7.03 8.12 -2.81
N ILE A 35 -6.44 7.60 -3.90
CA ILE A 35 -5.93 8.44 -4.99
C ILE A 35 -7.02 9.33 -5.61
N PHE A 36 -8.27 8.86 -5.59
CA PHE A 36 -9.40 9.59 -6.15
C PHE A 36 -9.85 10.79 -5.29
N ASP A 37 -9.31 10.97 -4.08
CA ASP A 37 -9.52 12.17 -3.27
C ASP A 37 -8.98 13.43 -3.95
N MET A 38 -8.09 13.27 -4.93
CA MET A 38 -7.56 14.36 -5.72
C MET A 38 -8.48 14.80 -6.87
N LEU A 39 -9.53 14.02 -7.17
CA LEU A 39 -10.49 14.40 -8.21
C LEU A 39 -11.37 15.57 -7.77
N PRO A 40 -11.65 16.52 -8.69
CA PRO A 40 -12.53 17.67 -8.43
C PRO A 40 -14.01 17.26 -8.55
N VAL A 41 -14.45 16.30 -7.76
CA VAL A 41 -15.85 15.83 -7.69
C VAL A 41 -16.34 15.87 -6.25
N ASP A 42 -17.65 15.89 -6.08
CA ASP A 42 -18.28 15.97 -4.77
C ASP A 42 -17.91 14.78 -3.87
N GLU A 43 -17.83 15.05 -2.57
CA GLU A 43 -17.39 14.06 -1.58
C GLU A 43 -18.28 12.83 -1.55
N GLU A 44 -19.60 13.04 -1.66
CA GLU A 44 -20.59 11.95 -1.71
C GLU A 44 -20.37 11.01 -2.90
N VAL A 45 -20.00 11.57 -4.05
CA VAL A 45 -19.68 10.80 -5.26
C VAL A 45 -18.38 10.02 -5.08
N LYS A 46 -17.36 10.60 -4.41
CA LYS A 46 -16.12 9.89 -4.09
C LYS A 46 -16.37 8.70 -3.18
N GLU A 47 -17.13 8.90 -2.12
CA GLU A 47 -17.48 7.84 -1.18
C GLU A 47 -18.19 6.67 -1.88
N GLN A 48 -19.17 6.99 -2.70
CA GLN A 48 -20.03 5.99 -3.30
C GLN A 48 -19.37 5.21 -4.44
N PHE A 49 -18.52 5.86 -5.26
CA PHE A 49 -18.08 5.29 -6.53
C PHE A 49 -16.57 5.13 -6.68
N TYR A 50 -15.76 5.83 -5.88
CA TYR A 50 -14.32 5.88 -6.10
C TYR A 50 -13.48 5.29 -4.97
N ARG A 51 -13.81 5.58 -3.72
CA ARG A 51 -13.01 5.10 -2.59
C ARG A 51 -13.11 3.60 -2.39
N LEU A 52 -14.29 3.03 -2.51
CA LEU A 52 -14.58 1.60 -2.45
C LEU A 52 -13.73 0.86 -1.38
N PRO A 53 -13.91 1.18 -0.09
CA PRO A 53 -13.13 0.58 0.96
C PRO A 53 -13.35 -0.94 1.00
N HIS A 54 -12.26 -1.71 0.92
CA HIS A 54 -12.36 -3.16 0.79
C HIS A 54 -12.29 -3.89 2.13
N ASN A 55 -11.72 -3.28 3.19
CA ASN A 55 -11.51 -3.88 4.51
C ASN A 55 -10.83 -5.26 4.47
N GLY A 56 -10.01 -5.50 3.44
CA GLY A 56 -9.34 -6.78 3.21
C GLY A 56 -8.26 -7.06 4.26
N ASP A 57 -8.14 -8.34 4.62
CA ASP A 57 -7.10 -8.82 5.52
C ASP A 57 -5.96 -9.46 4.72
N PHE A 58 -4.89 -8.72 4.52
CA PHE A 58 -3.72 -9.19 3.79
C PHE A 58 -2.95 -10.31 4.51
N SER A 59 -3.15 -10.50 5.81
CA SER A 59 -2.54 -11.62 6.53
C SER A 59 -3.15 -12.95 6.08
N GLN A 60 -4.47 -12.98 5.89
CA GLN A 60 -5.18 -14.16 5.37
C GLN A 60 -4.82 -14.41 3.91
N ILE A 61 -4.71 -13.36 3.11
CA ILE A 61 -4.28 -13.44 1.72
C ILE A 61 -2.86 -14.04 1.63
N ALA A 62 -1.91 -13.51 2.39
CA ALA A 62 -0.56 -14.03 2.42
C ALA A 62 -0.53 -15.51 2.81
N ASN A 63 -1.30 -15.90 3.81
CA ASN A 63 -1.43 -17.29 4.25
C ASN A 63 -2.00 -18.20 3.15
N MET A 64 -3.04 -17.75 2.45
CA MET A 64 -3.68 -18.50 1.35
C MET A 64 -2.67 -18.83 0.24
N PHE A 65 -1.78 -17.91 -0.09
CA PHE A 65 -0.74 -18.11 -1.11
C PHE A 65 0.58 -18.66 -0.57
N GLY A 66 0.66 -19.00 0.73
CA GLY A 66 1.86 -19.58 1.35
C GLY A 66 3.00 -18.59 1.54
N LEU A 67 2.71 -17.30 1.54
CA LEU A 67 3.67 -16.23 1.79
C LEU A 67 3.87 -16.00 3.30
N LYS A 68 5.01 -15.46 3.68
CA LYS A 68 5.16 -14.86 5.02
C LYS A 68 4.51 -13.50 5.04
N TYR A 69 3.93 -13.15 6.19
CA TYR A 69 3.28 -11.86 6.38
C TYR A 69 3.95 -11.07 7.50
N ALA A 70 4.00 -9.76 7.33
CA ALA A 70 4.42 -8.83 8.37
C ALA A 70 3.67 -7.50 8.24
N LEU A 71 3.35 -6.90 9.39
CA LEU A 71 2.69 -5.60 9.51
C LEU A 71 3.50 -4.73 10.47
N PRO A 72 4.53 -4.03 10.00
CA PRO A 72 5.29 -3.11 10.83
C PRO A 72 4.49 -1.84 11.11
N TYR A 73 4.54 -1.36 12.36
CA TYR A 73 3.89 -0.12 12.77
C TYR A 73 4.88 1.04 12.91
N THR A 74 6.17 0.75 13.04
CA THR A 74 7.24 1.74 13.20
C THR A 74 8.37 1.48 12.20
N TRP A 75 9.23 2.48 11.99
CA TRP A 75 10.44 2.32 11.21
C TRP A 75 11.41 1.27 11.79
N ALA A 76 11.44 1.14 13.11
CA ALA A 76 12.23 0.11 13.79
C ALA A 76 11.69 -1.29 13.48
N ASP A 77 10.36 -1.48 13.54
CA ASP A 77 9.70 -2.75 13.18
C ASP A 77 9.98 -3.09 11.71
N LEU A 78 9.84 -2.11 10.81
CA LEU A 78 10.10 -2.30 9.39
C LEU A 78 11.55 -2.75 9.15
N SER A 79 12.51 -2.09 9.80
CA SER A 79 13.92 -2.47 9.71
C SER A 79 14.18 -3.90 10.19
N ALA A 80 13.57 -4.30 11.30
CA ALA A 80 13.68 -5.66 11.83
C ALA A 80 13.05 -6.70 10.88
N VAL A 81 11.86 -6.41 10.35
CA VAL A 81 11.16 -7.26 9.37
C VAL A 81 12.00 -7.42 8.10
N LEU A 82 12.57 -6.34 7.57
CA LEU A 82 13.42 -6.39 6.38
C LEU A 82 14.65 -7.26 6.59
N LYS A 83 15.37 -7.10 7.70
CA LYS A 83 16.52 -7.94 8.03
C LYS A 83 16.15 -9.43 8.03
N GLN A 84 15.00 -9.77 8.63
CA GLN A 84 14.52 -11.15 8.63
C GLN A 84 14.10 -11.63 7.23
N ALA A 85 13.43 -10.79 6.45
CA ALA A 85 12.96 -11.16 5.10
C ALA A 85 14.14 -11.45 4.17
N TYR A 86 15.21 -10.69 4.25
CA TYR A 86 16.43 -10.90 3.44
C TYR A 86 17.16 -12.22 3.75
N THR A 87 16.99 -12.79 4.94
CA THR A 87 17.58 -14.08 5.28
C THR A 87 16.72 -15.29 4.91
N ARG A 88 15.45 -15.06 4.57
CA ARG A 88 14.50 -16.12 4.23
C ARG A 88 14.58 -16.48 2.77
N ARG A 89 14.55 -17.78 2.47
CA ARG A 89 14.46 -18.32 1.10
C ARG A 89 12.98 -18.51 0.70
N ARG A 90 12.20 -17.44 0.79
CA ARG A 90 10.77 -17.40 0.42
C ARG A 90 10.25 -15.97 0.35
N ALA A 91 9.10 -15.81 -0.29
CA ALA A 91 8.46 -14.51 -0.36
C ALA A 91 7.86 -14.07 0.99
N THR A 92 7.96 -12.78 1.26
CA THR A 92 7.34 -12.10 2.40
C THR A 92 6.50 -10.94 1.87
N LEU A 93 5.22 -10.91 2.22
CA LEU A 93 4.33 -9.79 2.01
C LEU A 93 4.43 -8.87 3.24
N ILE A 94 4.82 -7.64 3.03
CA ILE A 94 4.88 -6.59 4.06
C ILE A 94 3.78 -5.59 3.78
N GLU A 95 2.78 -5.56 4.65
CA GLU A 95 1.70 -4.58 4.58
C GLU A 95 2.10 -3.32 5.33
N ILE A 96 1.99 -2.17 4.67
CA ILE A 96 2.16 -0.85 5.27
C ILE A 96 0.80 -0.18 5.29
N LYS A 97 0.18 -0.12 6.47
CA LYS A 97 -1.09 0.61 6.63
C LYS A 97 -0.83 2.11 6.71
N THR A 98 -1.59 2.85 5.92
CA THR A 98 -1.55 4.31 5.89
C THR A 98 -2.96 4.87 6.07
N ASN A 99 -3.04 6.10 6.57
CA ASN A 99 -4.32 6.79 6.63
C ASN A 99 -4.76 7.18 5.20
N PRO A 100 -5.99 6.90 4.77
CA PRO A 100 -6.50 7.24 3.45
C PRO A 100 -6.33 8.71 3.06
N SER A 101 -6.51 9.64 4.02
CA SER A 101 -6.43 11.09 3.76
C SER A 101 -5.02 11.68 3.72
N ASP A 102 -4.02 10.98 4.28
CA ASP A 102 -2.66 11.55 4.43
C ASP A 102 -1.96 11.76 3.08
N GLY A 103 -2.18 10.85 2.13
CA GLY A 103 -1.58 10.93 0.79
C GLY A 103 -2.07 12.15 0.02
N SER A 104 -3.38 12.35 -0.05
CA SER A 104 -3.99 13.48 -0.76
C SER A 104 -3.67 14.83 -0.10
N ALA A 105 -3.67 14.90 1.23
CA ALA A 105 -3.29 16.10 1.98
C ALA A 105 -1.82 16.48 1.74
N THR A 106 -0.93 15.49 1.78
CA THR A 106 0.50 15.73 1.51
C THR A 106 0.74 16.18 0.08
N TYR A 107 0.08 15.56 -0.89
CA TYR A 107 0.16 15.96 -2.29
C TYR A 107 -0.30 17.40 -2.52
N LYS A 108 -1.48 17.79 -1.99
CA LYS A 108 -2.00 19.16 -2.10
C LYS A 108 -1.01 20.18 -1.54
N ARG A 109 -0.47 19.92 -0.34
CA ARG A 109 0.53 20.78 0.30
C ARG A 109 1.80 20.92 -0.55
N LEU A 110 2.28 19.84 -1.17
CA LEU A 110 3.46 19.89 -2.03
C LEU A 110 3.20 20.72 -3.28
N ILE A 111 2.05 20.58 -3.94
CA ILE A 111 1.68 21.36 -5.10
C ILE A 111 1.58 22.85 -4.75
N GLU A 112 0.97 23.20 -3.62
CA GLU A 112 0.91 24.58 -3.13
C GLU A 112 2.31 25.17 -2.93
N GLN A 113 3.21 24.43 -2.26
CA GLN A 113 4.59 24.87 -2.05
C GLN A 113 5.35 25.08 -3.36
N ILE A 114 5.20 24.17 -4.32
CA ILE A 114 5.83 24.31 -5.65
C ILE A 114 5.25 25.53 -6.40
N SER A 115 3.93 25.71 -6.36
CA SER A 115 3.28 26.84 -7.03
C SER A 115 3.76 28.18 -6.48
N HIS A 116 3.92 28.29 -5.16
CA HIS A 116 4.46 29.51 -4.53
C HIS A 116 5.93 29.73 -4.86
N ALA A 117 6.73 28.68 -5.00
CA ALA A 117 8.14 28.80 -5.36
C ALA A 117 8.35 29.23 -6.82
N VAL A 118 7.43 28.83 -7.73
CA VAL A 118 7.52 29.17 -9.16
C VAL A 118 6.95 30.59 -9.47
N VAL A 119 5.97 31.06 -8.69
CA VAL A 119 5.35 32.40 -8.90
C VAL A 119 6.10 33.51 -8.16
N GLY A 120 7.06 33.16 -7.30
CA GLY A 120 7.86 34.12 -6.52
C GLY A 120 9.15 34.61 -7.20
N GLU A 121 9.34 34.30 -8.49
CA GLU A 121 10.32 34.93 -9.38
C GLU A 121 9.59 35.94 -10.30
#